data_8f2de485d87115448e5d688478393902
#
_entry.id   8f2de485d87115448e5d688478393902
#
_cell.length_a   1.000
_cell.length_b   1.000
_cell.length_c   1.000
_cell.angle_alpha   90.00
_cell.angle_beta   90.00
_cell.angle_gamma   90.00
#
_symmetry.space_group_name_H-M   'P 1'
#
loop_
_entity.id
_entity.type
_entity.pdbx_description
1 polymer ?
#
loop_
_entity_poly.entity_id
_entity_poly.type
_entity_poly.pdbx_seq_one_letter_code
_entity_poly.pdbx_strand_id
1 'polypeptide(L)'
;MIVPQEIYHPLYEDKEKFIILITGGRGSGKSFNASTFIERLTFEMTPVEKIVHQILYTRYTMVSAGMSIIPEMMEKIDLDGTTKYFKTTKTDIVNKMTKSRIMFRGIKTSSGNQTAKLKSIQGITTFVCDEAEEWTSEDEFDKIMLSIRKKGIQNRIIIIMNPCDSNHFIYKKYIEKTHKLVEIDGVQVQISTHPNVLHIHTTYLDNLENLSPEFLKEVEDMKVNNPEKYAHVVIGRWADVAERGGGGRIRHLRK
;
A
#
# COMPACT_ATOMS: atom_id res chain seq x y z
N MET A 1 -0.52 -15.04 -17.23
CA MET A 1 -1.45 -14.53 -16.21
C MET A 1 -0.81 -14.68 -14.84
N ILE A 2 -0.78 -13.61 -14.05
CA ILE A 2 -0.23 -13.63 -12.69
C ILE A 2 -1.19 -14.38 -11.77
N VAL A 3 -0.66 -15.30 -10.96
CA VAL A 3 -1.40 -15.96 -9.88
C VAL A 3 -1.02 -15.29 -8.55
N PRO A 4 -1.95 -14.59 -7.88
CA PRO A 4 -1.66 -13.96 -6.59
C PRO A 4 -1.29 -15.00 -5.53
N GLN A 5 -0.36 -14.64 -4.65
CA GLN A 5 -0.05 -15.45 -3.49
C GLN A 5 -1.27 -15.52 -2.55
N GLU A 6 -1.39 -16.60 -1.80
CA GLU A 6 -2.56 -16.90 -0.96
C GLU A 6 -2.88 -15.75 0.02
N ILE A 7 -1.86 -15.13 0.59
CA ILE A 7 -2.03 -14.03 1.56
C ILE A 7 -2.82 -12.84 0.97
N TYR A 8 -2.82 -12.67 -0.35
CA TYR A 8 -3.53 -11.59 -1.04
C TYR A 8 -4.92 -11.97 -1.54
N HIS A 9 -5.34 -13.23 -1.41
CA HIS A 9 -6.69 -13.66 -1.85
C HIS A 9 -7.81 -12.81 -1.24
N PRO A 10 -7.74 -12.37 0.03
CA PRO A 10 -8.78 -11.50 0.59
C PRO A 10 -9.02 -10.20 -0.18
N LEU A 11 -8.03 -9.67 -0.91
CA LEU A 11 -8.23 -8.50 -1.79
C LEU A 11 -9.32 -8.74 -2.82
N TYR A 12 -9.34 -9.94 -3.40
CA TYR A 12 -10.26 -10.32 -4.48
C TYR A 12 -11.60 -10.81 -3.96
N GLU A 13 -11.63 -11.37 -2.76
CA GLU A 13 -12.82 -11.97 -2.16
C GLU A 13 -13.68 -10.94 -1.43
N ASP A 14 -13.07 -9.94 -0.80
CA ASP A 14 -13.80 -8.92 -0.04
C ASP A 14 -14.54 -7.96 -0.96
N LYS A 15 -15.84 -7.77 -0.70
CA LYS A 15 -16.71 -6.88 -1.48
C LYS A 15 -17.34 -5.75 -0.66
N GLU A 16 -16.92 -5.58 0.59
CA GLU A 16 -17.60 -4.68 1.53
C GLU A 16 -16.68 -3.65 2.18
N LYS A 17 -15.43 -3.99 2.42
CA LYS A 17 -14.51 -3.12 3.20
C LYS A 17 -14.14 -1.86 2.41
N PHE A 18 -14.22 -0.74 3.12
CA PHE A 18 -13.82 0.56 2.59
C PHE A 18 -12.32 0.80 2.69
N ILE A 19 -11.71 0.41 3.81
CA ILE A 19 -10.26 0.56 4.05
C ILE A 19 -9.57 -0.77 3.81
N ILE A 20 -8.58 -0.77 2.94
CA ILE A 20 -7.70 -1.92 2.69
C ILE A 20 -6.30 -1.50 3.10
N LEU A 21 -5.79 -2.10 4.16
CA LEU A 21 -4.46 -1.82 4.69
C LEU A 21 -3.53 -2.97 4.34
N ILE A 22 -2.53 -2.69 3.53
CA ILE A 22 -1.50 -3.66 3.13
C ILE A 22 -0.19 -3.23 3.76
N THR A 23 0.25 -3.97 4.76
CA THR A 23 1.51 -3.73 5.47
C THR A 23 2.45 -4.90 5.30
N GLY A 24 3.73 -4.65 5.53
CA GLY A 24 4.73 -5.70 5.49
C GLY A 24 6.12 -5.13 5.37
N GLY A 25 7.12 -5.98 5.58
CA GLY A 25 8.50 -5.61 5.46
C GLY A 25 9.02 -5.67 4.02
N ARG A 26 10.32 -5.49 3.89
CA ARG A 26 11.00 -5.58 2.61
C ARG A 26 10.94 -7.01 2.05
N GLY A 27 10.83 -7.12 0.74
CA GLY A 27 10.78 -8.40 0.04
C GLY A 27 9.44 -9.12 0.09
N SER A 28 8.40 -8.50 0.63
CA SER A 28 7.08 -9.13 0.82
C SER A 28 6.17 -9.12 -0.42
N GLY A 29 6.56 -8.41 -1.49
CA GLY A 29 5.76 -8.36 -2.73
C GLY A 29 4.53 -7.47 -2.66
N LYS A 30 4.43 -6.55 -1.69
CA LYS A 30 3.26 -5.66 -1.51
C LYS A 30 2.92 -4.87 -2.77
N SER A 31 3.88 -4.12 -3.28
CA SER A 31 3.65 -3.25 -4.44
C SER A 31 3.28 -4.04 -5.69
N PHE A 32 3.91 -5.18 -5.90
CA PHE A 32 3.60 -6.07 -7.02
C PHE A 32 2.14 -6.56 -6.95
N ASN A 33 1.74 -7.12 -5.83
CA ASN A 33 0.40 -7.69 -5.67
C ASN A 33 -0.69 -6.62 -5.63
N ALA A 34 -0.43 -5.47 -5.01
CA ALA A 34 -1.35 -4.34 -5.02
C ALA A 34 -1.54 -3.79 -6.45
N SER A 35 -0.46 -3.66 -7.22
CA SER A 35 -0.53 -3.21 -8.62
C SER A 35 -1.33 -4.17 -9.50
N THR A 36 -1.15 -5.46 -9.34
CA THR A 36 -1.94 -6.48 -10.07
C THR A 36 -3.43 -6.39 -9.72
N PHE A 37 -3.75 -6.23 -8.44
CA PHE A 37 -5.12 -6.03 -8.01
C PHE A 37 -5.75 -4.75 -8.60
N ILE A 38 -5.03 -3.64 -8.58
CA ILE A 38 -5.47 -2.37 -9.14
C ILE A 38 -5.70 -2.48 -10.66
N GLU A 39 -4.79 -3.13 -11.37
CA GLU A 39 -4.96 -3.41 -12.81
C GLU A 39 -6.26 -4.20 -13.06
N ARG A 40 -6.51 -5.23 -12.28
CA ARG A 40 -7.71 -6.06 -12.45
C ARG A 40 -9.00 -5.32 -12.09
N LEU A 41 -8.97 -4.38 -11.13
CA LEU A 41 -10.10 -3.49 -10.85
C LEU A 41 -10.55 -2.70 -12.08
N THR A 42 -9.64 -2.36 -12.98
CA THR A 42 -9.99 -1.61 -14.20
C THR A 42 -10.89 -2.38 -15.16
N PHE A 43 -10.94 -3.71 -15.03
CA PHE A 43 -11.84 -4.54 -15.84
C PHE A 43 -13.23 -4.73 -15.22
N GLU A 44 -13.40 -4.39 -13.96
CA GLU A 44 -14.68 -4.55 -13.27
C GLU A 44 -15.68 -3.48 -13.75
N MET A 45 -16.92 -3.93 -13.94
CA MET A 45 -18.04 -3.09 -14.32
C MET A 45 -19.31 -3.58 -13.63
N THR A 46 -20.10 -2.67 -13.07
CA THR A 46 -21.38 -3.07 -12.46
C THR A 46 -22.32 -3.64 -13.52
N PRO A 47 -23.12 -4.66 -13.18
CA PRO A 47 -23.91 -5.39 -14.19
C PRO A 47 -24.96 -4.54 -14.90
N VAL A 48 -25.66 -3.68 -14.18
CA VAL A 48 -26.80 -2.92 -14.69
C VAL A 48 -26.39 -1.54 -15.18
N GLU A 49 -25.83 -0.73 -14.29
CA GLU A 49 -25.52 0.68 -14.57
C GLU A 49 -24.18 0.88 -15.31
N LYS A 50 -23.41 -0.21 -15.46
CA LYS A 50 -22.12 -0.18 -16.16
C LYS A 50 -21.12 0.81 -15.57
N ILE A 51 -21.16 1.01 -14.24
CA ILE A 51 -20.20 1.85 -13.53
C ILE A 51 -18.86 1.13 -13.47
N VAL A 52 -17.79 1.84 -13.79
CA VAL A 52 -16.41 1.34 -13.75
C VAL A 52 -15.59 2.05 -12.67
N HIS A 53 -14.47 1.46 -12.29
CA HIS A 53 -13.57 2.08 -11.33
C HIS A 53 -12.77 3.21 -11.95
N GLN A 54 -12.71 4.34 -11.24
CA GLN A 54 -11.77 5.43 -11.48
C GLN A 54 -10.82 5.47 -10.30
N ILE A 55 -9.54 5.29 -10.56
CA ILE A 55 -8.53 5.01 -9.54
C ILE A 55 -7.55 6.17 -9.45
N LEU A 56 -7.46 6.79 -8.28
CA LEU A 56 -6.45 7.79 -7.97
C LEU A 56 -5.28 7.11 -7.26
N TYR A 57 -4.16 6.95 -7.96
CA TYR A 57 -2.95 6.36 -7.40
C TYR A 57 -2.00 7.48 -6.95
N THR A 58 -1.69 7.52 -5.68
CA THR A 58 -0.83 8.57 -5.11
C THR A 58 0.40 8.02 -4.43
N ARG A 59 1.49 8.78 -4.54
CA ARG A 59 2.62 8.76 -3.61
C ARG A 59 2.81 10.16 -3.05
N TYR A 60 3.30 10.26 -1.82
CA TYR A 60 3.52 11.57 -1.20
C TYR A 60 4.47 12.41 -2.03
N THR A 61 5.60 11.84 -2.44
CA THR A 61 6.53 12.46 -3.38
C THR A 61 6.55 11.67 -4.69
N MET A 62 6.21 12.32 -5.79
CA MET A 62 6.25 11.74 -7.13
C MET A 62 6.80 12.80 -8.08
N VAL A 63 8.01 12.61 -8.57
CA VAL A 63 8.67 13.57 -9.46
C VAL A 63 8.03 13.53 -10.84
N SER A 64 7.83 12.33 -11.39
CA SER A 64 7.17 12.12 -12.68
C SER A 64 6.59 10.70 -12.76
N ALA A 65 5.29 10.62 -12.97
CA ALA A 65 4.59 9.34 -13.13
C ALA A 65 5.08 8.59 -14.38
N GLY A 66 5.33 9.31 -15.47
CA GLY A 66 5.77 8.74 -16.73
C GLY A 66 7.18 8.14 -16.71
N MET A 67 8.03 8.58 -15.79
CA MET A 67 9.41 8.10 -15.69
C MET A 67 9.59 6.87 -14.81
N SER A 68 8.70 6.62 -13.86
CA SER A 68 8.87 5.53 -12.90
C SER A 68 7.64 4.67 -12.72
N ILE A 69 6.55 5.21 -12.20
CA ILE A 69 5.38 4.45 -11.79
C ILE A 69 4.62 3.84 -12.95
N ILE A 70 4.40 4.60 -14.04
CA ILE A 70 3.69 4.08 -15.20
C ILE A 70 4.45 2.92 -15.84
N PRO A 71 5.78 3.01 -16.09
CA PRO A 71 6.54 1.86 -16.56
C PRO A 71 6.50 0.65 -15.62
N GLU A 72 6.59 0.85 -14.30
CA GLU A 72 6.48 -0.22 -13.31
C GLU A 72 5.11 -0.91 -13.34
N MET A 73 4.03 -0.14 -13.44
CA MET A 73 2.68 -0.68 -13.56
C MET A 73 2.49 -1.43 -14.88
N MET A 74 2.99 -0.89 -15.98
CA MET A 74 2.90 -1.52 -17.30
C MET A 74 3.68 -2.83 -17.37
N GLU A 75 4.78 -2.95 -16.64
CA GLU A 75 5.50 -4.21 -16.50
C GLU A 75 4.62 -5.31 -15.89
N LYS A 76 3.88 -5.01 -14.81
CA LYS A 76 2.94 -5.95 -14.19
C LYS A 76 1.77 -6.28 -15.12
N ILE A 77 1.26 -5.30 -15.84
CA ILE A 77 0.22 -5.49 -16.86
C ILE A 77 0.70 -6.44 -17.95
N ASP A 78 1.94 -6.29 -18.39
CA ASP A 78 2.55 -7.18 -19.38
C ASP A 78 2.69 -8.62 -18.86
N LEU A 79 3.16 -8.77 -17.63
CA LEU A 79 3.24 -10.07 -16.97
C LEU A 79 1.86 -10.74 -16.80
N ASP A 80 0.81 -9.95 -16.60
CA ASP A 80 -0.57 -10.46 -16.51
C ASP A 80 -1.18 -10.77 -17.89
N GLY A 81 -0.51 -10.39 -18.97
CA GLY A 81 -0.93 -10.71 -20.34
C GLY A 81 -2.05 -9.82 -20.88
N THR A 82 -2.23 -8.64 -20.32
CA THR A 82 -3.35 -7.75 -20.64
C THR A 82 -2.96 -6.42 -21.30
N THR A 83 -1.70 -6.27 -21.69
CA THR A 83 -1.14 -5.03 -22.26
C THR A 83 -1.97 -4.47 -23.42
N LYS A 84 -2.51 -5.32 -24.27
CA LYS A 84 -3.34 -4.93 -25.43
C LYS A 84 -4.59 -4.11 -25.07
N TYR A 85 -5.06 -4.22 -23.85
CA TYR A 85 -6.25 -3.51 -23.37
C TYR A 85 -5.95 -2.12 -22.83
N PHE A 86 -4.69 -1.75 -22.70
CA PHE A 86 -4.30 -0.50 -22.07
C PHE A 86 -3.63 0.47 -23.03
N LYS A 87 -3.82 1.76 -22.76
CA LYS A 87 -3.03 2.84 -23.33
C LYS A 87 -2.53 3.75 -22.20
N THR A 88 -1.39 4.38 -22.43
CA THR A 88 -0.77 5.30 -21.46
C THR A 88 -0.80 6.72 -21.97
N THR A 89 -0.87 7.65 -21.03
CA THR A 89 -0.57 9.07 -21.23
C THR A 89 0.63 9.46 -20.36
N LYS A 90 0.95 10.72 -20.25
CA LYS A 90 2.04 11.18 -19.36
C LYS A 90 1.76 10.90 -17.88
N THR A 91 0.48 10.84 -17.49
CA THR A 91 0.06 10.77 -16.09
C THR A 91 -0.90 9.62 -15.77
N ASP A 92 -1.44 8.96 -16.79
CA ASP A 92 -2.54 8.00 -16.60
C ASP A 92 -2.33 6.72 -17.40
N ILE A 93 -2.98 5.66 -16.93
CA ILE A 93 -3.16 4.40 -17.65
C ILE A 93 -4.68 4.23 -17.85
N VAL A 94 -5.10 3.94 -19.07
CA VAL A 94 -6.52 3.81 -19.42
C VAL A 94 -6.80 2.42 -19.96
N ASN A 95 -7.78 1.74 -19.37
CA ASN A 95 -8.32 0.51 -19.93
C ASN A 95 -9.23 0.86 -21.10
N LYS A 96 -8.86 0.43 -22.31
CA LYS A 96 -9.59 0.75 -23.55
C LYS A 96 -10.97 0.09 -23.64
N MET A 97 -11.16 -1.05 -22.95
CA MET A 97 -12.44 -1.78 -22.97
C MET A 97 -13.48 -1.11 -22.09
N THR A 98 -13.12 -0.81 -20.84
CA THR A 98 -14.06 -0.30 -19.82
C THR A 98 -14.05 1.21 -19.70
N LYS A 99 -13.01 1.87 -20.22
CA LYS A 99 -12.73 3.29 -20.02
C LYS A 99 -12.35 3.65 -18.57
N SER A 100 -12.12 2.63 -17.74
CA SER A 100 -11.55 2.81 -16.41
C SER A 100 -10.13 3.41 -16.50
N ARG A 101 -9.78 4.24 -15.55
CA ARG A 101 -8.52 5.01 -15.58
C ARG A 101 -7.80 4.88 -14.26
N ILE A 102 -6.49 4.72 -14.32
CA ILE A 102 -5.58 4.87 -13.19
C ILE A 102 -4.87 6.20 -13.36
N MET A 103 -5.11 7.14 -12.46
CA MET A 103 -4.55 8.49 -12.47
C MET A 103 -3.45 8.58 -11.44
N PHE A 104 -2.21 8.82 -11.88
CA PHE A 104 -1.04 8.91 -10.99
C PHE A 104 -0.76 10.36 -10.61
N ARG A 105 -0.72 10.64 -9.30
CA ARG A 105 -0.50 12.00 -8.77
C ARG A 105 0.43 11.98 -7.57
N GLY A 106 1.34 12.96 -7.50
CA GLY A 106 2.10 13.27 -6.30
C GLY A 106 1.36 14.27 -5.42
N ILE A 107 1.53 14.16 -4.12
CA ILE A 107 0.90 15.05 -3.15
C ILE A 107 1.77 16.28 -2.90
N LYS A 108 3.06 16.06 -2.64
CA LYS A 108 4.04 17.11 -2.46
C LYS A 108 4.74 17.39 -3.78
N THR A 109 4.71 18.64 -4.22
CA THR A 109 5.40 19.11 -5.42
C THR A 109 6.36 20.24 -5.08
N SER A 110 7.22 20.59 -6.02
CA SER A 110 8.12 21.74 -5.87
C SER A 110 7.39 23.08 -5.68
N SER A 111 6.14 23.17 -6.10
CA SER A 111 5.27 24.35 -5.96
C SER A 111 4.30 24.28 -4.78
N GLY A 112 4.38 23.25 -3.93
CA GLY A 112 3.53 23.09 -2.76
C GLY A 112 2.68 21.84 -2.80
N ASN A 113 1.60 21.85 -2.01
CA ASN A 113 0.71 20.72 -1.82
C ASN A 113 -0.46 20.72 -2.81
N GLN A 114 -0.72 19.61 -3.48
CA GLN A 114 -1.79 19.48 -4.50
C GLN A 114 -3.08 18.86 -3.97
N THR A 115 -3.24 18.66 -2.67
CA THR A 115 -4.43 17.99 -2.09
C THR A 115 -5.73 18.65 -2.52
N ALA A 116 -5.78 19.98 -2.63
CA ALA A 116 -6.96 20.70 -3.07
C ALA A 116 -7.38 20.37 -4.51
N LYS A 117 -6.40 20.16 -5.41
CA LYS A 117 -6.67 19.74 -6.80
C LYS A 117 -7.18 18.30 -6.88
N LEU A 118 -6.67 17.43 -6.01
CA LEU A 118 -7.06 16.02 -5.98
C LEU A 118 -8.51 15.85 -5.50
N LYS A 119 -8.96 16.66 -4.55
CA LYS A 119 -10.36 16.65 -4.09
C LYS A 119 -11.36 17.03 -5.18
N SER A 120 -10.96 17.79 -6.18
CA SER A 120 -11.83 18.21 -7.26
C SER A 120 -12.03 17.17 -8.35
N ILE A 121 -11.28 16.07 -8.36
CA ILE A 121 -11.45 14.97 -9.30
C ILE A 121 -12.71 14.20 -8.90
N GLN A 122 -13.74 14.27 -9.74
CA GLN A 122 -15.02 13.64 -9.48
C GLN A 122 -15.05 12.17 -9.92
N GLY A 123 -15.88 11.38 -9.25
CA GLY A 123 -16.16 10.00 -9.64
C GLY A 123 -15.09 9.00 -9.30
N ILE A 124 -14.11 9.36 -8.49
CA ILE A 124 -13.10 8.42 -8.00
C ILE A 124 -13.76 7.40 -7.09
N THR A 125 -13.48 6.12 -7.34
CA THR A 125 -14.00 4.99 -6.57
C THR A 125 -12.92 4.37 -5.68
N THR A 126 -11.65 4.54 -6.06
CA THR A 126 -10.51 3.92 -5.38
C THR A 126 -9.39 4.93 -5.24
N PHE A 127 -8.98 5.18 -4.01
CA PHE A 127 -7.82 5.98 -3.66
C PHE A 127 -6.71 5.06 -3.19
N VAL A 128 -5.56 5.08 -3.86
CA VAL A 128 -4.37 4.32 -3.49
C VAL A 128 -3.35 5.27 -2.88
N CYS A 129 -3.00 5.01 -1.63
CA CYS A 129 -1.97 5.71 -0.88
C CYS A 129 -0.75 4.79 -0.80
N ASP A 130 0.14 4.89 -1.77
CA ASP A 130 1.38 4.10 -1.82
C ASP A 130 2.49 4.80 -1.05
N GLU A 131 3.40 4.01 -0.48
CA GLU A 131 4.43 4.51 0.44
C GLU A 131 3.82 5.39 1.55
N ALA A 132 2.73 4.88 2.15
CA ALA A 132 1.93 5.66 3.10
C ALA A 132 2.69 6.07 4.37
N GLU A 133 3.82 5.43 4.67
CA GLU A 133 4.75 5.86 5.73
C GLU A 133 5.30 7.27 5.53
N GLU A 134 5.35 7.75 4.28
CA GLU A 134 5.78 9.10 3.95
C GLU A 134 4.70 10.16 4.18
N TRP A 135 3.44 9.76 4.32
CA TRP A 135 2.34 10.66 4.63
C TRP A 135 2.36 11.05 6.10
N THR A 136 2.57 12.33 6.39
CA THR A 136 2.67 12.85 7.75
C THR A 136 1.41 13.59 8.21
N SER A 137 0.57 14.03 7.29
CA SER A 137 -0.65 14.79 7.58
C SER A 137 -1.91 13.92 7.48
N GLU A 138 -2.49 13.59 8.63
CA GLU A 138 -3.79 12.94 8.70
C GLU A 138 -4.89 13.80 8.05
N ASP A 139 -4.85 15.11 8.25
CA ASP A 139 -5.84 16.04 7.71
C ASP A 139 -5.88 16.02 6.18
N GLU A 140 -4.74 15.99 5.51
CA GLU A 140 -4.67 15.86 4.05
C GLU A 140 -5.18 14.51 3.56
N PHE A 141 -4.84 13.44 4.26
CA PHE A 141 -5.35 12.11 3.97
C PHE A 141 -6.87 12.05 4.11
N ASP A 142 -7.41 12.55 5.21
CA ASP A 142 -8.86 12.57 5.47
C ASP A 142 -9.64 13.36 4.42
N LYS A 143 -9.11 14.48 3.96
CA LYS A 143 -9.73 15.29 2.90
C LYS A 143 -9.90 14.51 1.59
N ILE A 144 -8.90 13.72 1.21
CA ILE A 144 -9.00 12.88 0.02
C ILE A 144 -9.94 11.72 0.28
N MET A 145 -9.79 11.03 1.40
CA MET A 145 -10.61 9.88 1.78
C MET A 145 -12.11 10.21 1.76
N LEU A 146 -12.51 11.35 2.32
CA LEU A 146 -13.91 11.78 2.33
C LEU A 146 -14.46 12.16 0.96
N SER A 147 -13.60 12.33 -0.04
CA SER A 147 -13.98 12.57 -1.43
C SER A 147 -14.31 11.29 -2.20
N ILE A 148 -13.98 10.13 -1.65
CA ILE A 148 -14.23 8.82 -2.28
C ILE A 148 -15.60 8.32 -1.83
N ARG A 149 -16.63 8.61 -2.65
CA ARG A 149 -18.03 8.39 -2.25
C ARG A 149 -18.97 8.13 -3.43
N LYS A 150 -18.51 7.45 -4.46
CA LYS A 150 -19.35 7.11 -5.62
C LYS A 150 -20.41 6.09 -5.21
N LYS A 151 -21.69 6.38 -5.54
CA LYS A 151 -22.79 5.43 -5.31
C LYS A 151 -22.80 4.31 -6.35
N GLY A 152 -23.29 3.14 -5.94
CA GLY A 152 -23.57 2.02 -6.84
C GLY A 152 -22.37 1.13 -7.18
N ILE A 153 -21.22 1.37 -6.56
CA ILE A 153 -20.01 0.59 -6.72
C ILE A 153 -19.22 0.57 -5.40
N GLN A 154 -18.47 -0.48 -5.13
CA GLN A 154 -17.60 -0.52 -3.94
C GLN A 154 -16.50 0.54 -4.04
N ASN A 155 -16.44 1.43 -3.07
CA ASN A 155 -15.33 2.37 -2.91
C ASN A 155 -14.26 1.76 -2.02
N ARG A 156 -13.00 2.09 -2.29
CA ARG A 156 -11.86 1.59 -1.50
C ARG A 156 -10.82 2.68 -1.27
N ILE A 157 -10.24 2.66 -0.09
CA ILE A 157 -9.00 3.35 0.23
C ILE A 157 -7.94 2.26 0.43
N ILE A 158 -6.99 2.16 -0.47
CA ILE A 158 -5.93 1.15 -0.42
C ILE A 158 -4.66 1.81 0.11
N ILE A 159 -4.24 1.41 1.29
CA ILE A 159 -3.06 1.94 1.97
C ILE A 159 -1.95 0.90 1.89
N ILE A 160 -0.84 1.23 1.28
CA ILE A 160 0.31 0.34 1.12
C ILE A 160 1.49 0.96 1.85
N MET A 161 2.05 0.26 2.83
CA MET A 161 3.15 0.80 3.62
C MET A 161 4.03 -0.25 4.27
N ASN A 162 5.27 0.14 4.49
CA ASN A 162 6.12 -0.51 5.49
C ASN A 162 5.77 0.11 6.85
N PRO A 163 5.49 -0.70 7.89
CA PRO A 163 5.28 -0.16 9.21
C PRO A 163 6.43 0.73 9.67
N CYS A 164 6.09 1.90 10.16
CA CYS A 164 7.03 2.87 10.70
C CYS A 164 6.91 2.96 12.22
N ASP A 165 6.94 4.15 12.81
CA ASP A 165 6.74 4.25 14.26
C ASP A 165 5.26 4.40 14.66
N SER A 166 4.97 4.10 15.91
CA SER A 166 3.63 4.12 16.49
C SER A 166 3.01 5.52 16.64
N ASN A 167 3.73 6.57 16.28
CA ASN A 167 3.15 7.93 16.20
C ASN A 167 2.44 8.20 14.88
N HIS A 168 2.64 7.37 13.87
CA HIS A 168 1.99 7.57 12.58
C HIS A 168 0.47 7.46 12.69
N PHE A 169 -0.27 8.35 12.00
CA PHE A 169 -1.72 8.41 12.14
C PHE A 169 -2.43 7.13 11.66
N ILE A 170 -1.87 6.40 10.69
CA ILE A 170 -2.41 5.11 10.24
C ILE A 170 -2.40 4.09 11.38
N TYR A 171 -1.29 4.00 12.13
CA TYR A 171 -1.22 3.13 13.30
C TYR A 171 -2.28 3.51 14.35
N LYS A 172 -2.34 4.79 14.73
CA LYS A 172 -3.27 5.28 15.74
C LYS A 172 -4.72 5.09 15.34
N LYS A 173 -5.03 5.27 14.05
CA LYS A 173 -6.38 5.21 13.51
C LYS A 173 -6.91 3.79 13.39
N TYR A 174 -6.08 2.85 12.97
CA TYR A 174 -6.53 1.53 12.54
C TYR A 174 -5.95 0.35 13.33
N ILE A 175 -4.91 0.53 14.12
CA ILE A 175 -4.21 -0.56 14.79
C ILE A 175 -4.14 -0.40 16.31
N GLU A 176 -3.81 0.78 16.82
CA GLU A 176 -3.48 0.99 18.23
C GLU A 176 -4.52 0.41 19.19
N LYS A 177 -5.80 0.72 19.01
CA LYS A 177 -6.89 0.32 19.91
C LYS A 177 -7.61 -0.96 19.47
N THR A 178 -7.50 -1.35 18.22
CA THR A 178 -8.26 -2.47 17.64
C THR A 178 -7.34 -3.35 16.83
N HIS A 179 -6.69 -4.28 17.51
CA HIS A 179 -5.79 -5.26 16.88
C HIS A 179 -5.79 -6.59 17.62
N LYS A 180 -5.32 -7.60 16.94
CA LYS A 180 -4.90 -8.88 17.49
C LYS A 180 -3.41 -9.06 17.26
N LEU A 181 -2.76 -9.90 18.06
CA LEU A 181 -1.36 -10.28 17.85
C LEU A 181 -1.29 -11.58 17.06
N VAL A 182 -0.40 -11.59 16.10
CA VAL A 182 -0.05 -12.77 15.30
C VAL A 182 1.44 -12.96 15.36
N GLU A 183 1.90 -14.18 15.63
CA GLU A 183 3.32 -14.51 15.62
C GLU A 183 3.76 -14.89 14.19
N ILE A 184 4.80 -14.22 13.71
CA ILE A 184 5.45 -14.51 12.43
C ILE A 184 6.95 -14.64 12.69
N ASP A 185 7.46 -15.84 12.51
CA ASP A 185 8.89 -16.15 12.71
C ASP A 185 9.43 -15.63 14.07
N GLY A 186 8.68 -15.89 15.15
CA GLY A 186 9.03 -15.48 16.51
C GLY A 186 8.77 -14.01 16.84
N VAL A 187 8.23 -13.23 15.90
CA VAL A 187 7.92 -11.81 16.08
C VAL A 187 6.43 -11.61 16.24
N GLN A 188 6.02 -10.89 17.27
CA GLN A 188 4.61 -10.52 17.47
C GLN A 188 4.25 -9.31 16.61
N VAL A 189 3.28 -9.49 15.72
CA VAL A 189 2.81 -8.46 14.79
C VAL A 189 1.36 -8.12 15.09
N GLN A 190 1.06 -6.82 15.12
CA GLN A 190 -0.30 -6.31 15.32
C GLN A 190 -1.06 -6.29 14.01
N ILE A 191 -2.17 -7.02 13.97
CA ILE A 191 -3.09 -7.05 12.82
C ILE A 191 -4.36 -6.32 13.21
N SER A 192 -4.76 -5.32 12.43
CA SER A 192 -5.98 -4.55 12.67
C SER A 192 -7.22 -5.45 12.73
N THR A 193 -8.03 -5.22 13.75
CA THR A 193 -9.38 -5.79 13.88
C THR A 193 -10.45 -4.71 13.78
N HIS A 194 -10.10 -3.54 13.28
CA HIS A 194 -11.06 -2.46 13.05
C HIS A 194 -12.15 -2.91 12.07
N PRO A 195 -13.44 -2.67 12.38
CA PRO A 195 -14.54 -3.23 11.59
C PRO A 195 -14.59 -2.77 10.13
N ASN A 196 -14.03 -1.61 9.82
CA ASN A 196 -14.02 -1.06 8.45
C ASN A 196 -12.75 -1.37 7.66
N VAL A 197 -11.84 -2.17 8.24
CA VAL A 197 -10.52 -2.43 7.67
C VAL A 197 -10.37 -3.89 7.27
N LEU A 198 -9.97 -4.14 6.04
CA LEU A 198 -9.33 -5.38 5.64
C LEU A 198 -7.82 -5.16 5.77
N HIS A 199 -7.18 -5.85 6.71
CA HIS A 199 -5.74 -5.76 6.90
C HIS A 199 -5.05 -7.00 6.36
N ILE A 200 -4.15 -6.80 5.41
CA ILE A 200 -3.25 -7.83 4.89
C ILE A 200 -1.85 -7.48 5.35
N HIS A 201 -1.27 -8.31 6.19
CA HIS A 201 0.13 -8.20 6.57
C HIS A 201 0.91 -9.32 5.92
N THR A 202 1.99 -8.97 5.24
CA THR A 202 2.78 -9.91 4.45
C THR A 202 4.27 -9.74 4.75
N THR A 203 5.03 -10.81 4.58
CA THR A 203 6.48 -10.81 4.78
C THR A 203 7.18 -11.47 3.60
N TYR A 204 8.51 -11.45 3.62
CA TYR A 204 9.31 -12.18 2.63
C TYR A 204 8.99 -13.69 2.61
N LEU A 205 8.52 -14.25 3.73
CA LEU A 205 8.14 -15.66 3.81
C LEU A 205 6.97 -16.01 2.91
N ASP A 206 6.11 -15.04 2.59
CA ASP A 206 5.01 -15.21 1.63
C ASP A 206 5.48 -15.10 0.18
N ASN A 207 6.73 -14.75 -0.07
CA ASN A 207 7.28 -14.41 -1.38
C ASN A 207 8.61 -15.12 -1.70
N LEU A 208 8.95 -16.18 -1.00
CA LEU A 208 10.26 -16.85 -1.08
C LEU A 208 10.68 -17.22 -2.51
N GLU A 209 9.75 -17.69 -3.31
CA GLU A 209 9.99 -18.13 -4.69
C GLU A 209 10.50 -17.03 -5.63
N ASN A 210 10.24 -15.76 -5.28
CA ASN A 210 10.61 -14.60 -6.08
C ASN A 210 11.85 -13.86 -5.54
N LEU A 211 12.48 -14.38 -4.50
CA LEU A 211 13.62 -13.73 -3.85
C LEU A 211 14.94 -14.40 -4.18
N SER A 212 15.98 -13.59 -4.37
CA SER A 212 17.32 -14.10 -4.67
C SER A 212 17.97 -14.79 -3.45
N PRO A 213 18.87 -15.76 -3.67
CA PRO A 213 19.62 -16.36 -2.59
C PRO A 213 20.43 -15.35 -1.76
N GLU A 214 20.95 -14.31 -2.40
CA GLU A 214 21.71 -13.24 -1.75
C GLU A 214 20.81 -12.43 -0.80
N PHE A 215 19.59 -12.08 -1.23
CA PHE A 215 18.63 -11.42 -0.36
C PHE A 215 18.30 -12.28 0.86
N LEU A 216 18.01 -13.55 0.66
CA LEU A 216 17.68 -14.48 1.74
C LEU A 216 18.83 -14.64 2.74
N LYS A 217 20.07 -14.65 2.25
CA LYS A 217 21.24 -14.68 3.10
C LYS A 217 21.39 -13.42 3.96
N GLU A 218 21.21 -12.25 3.35
CA GLU A 218 21.26 -10.97 4.08
C GLU A 218 20.16 -10.89 5.16
N VAL A 219 18.99 -11.41 4.87
CA VAL A 219 17.87 -11.48 5.82
C VAL A 219 18.23 -12.41 7.01
N GLU A 220 18.79 -13.58 6.74
CA GLU A 220 19.24 -14.51 7.81
C GLU A 220 20.35 -13.89 8.66
N ASP A 221 21.33 -13.24 8.04
CA ASP A 221 22.39 -12.54 8.76
C ASP A 221 21.82 -11.42 9.65
N MET A 222 20.85 -10.68 9.16
CA MET A 222 20.17 -9.65 9.96
C MET A 222 19.40 -10.26 11.14
N LYS A 223 18.71 -11.36 10.92
CA LYS A 223 17.96 -12.07 11.96
C LYS A 223 18.87 -12.50 13.13
N VAL A 224 20.06 -12.99 12.82
CA VAL A 224 21.05 -13.42 13.82
C VAL A 224 21.73 -12.24 14.50
N ASN A 225 22.19 -11.27 13.74
CA ASN A 225 23.07 -10.20 14.23
C ASN A 225 22.32 -8.97 14.74
N ASN A 226 21.09 -8.72 14.27
CA ASN A 226 20.28 -7.60 14.69
C ASN A 226 18.78 -7.97 14.67
N PRO A 227 18.33 -8.79 15.64
CA PRO A 227 16.94 -9.28 15.65
C PRO A 227 15.89 -8.17 15.76
N GLU A 228 16.18 -7.06 16.41
CA GLU A 228 15.25 -5.93 16.49
C GLU A 228 15.06 -5.27 15.12
N LYS A 229 16.12 -5.06 14.35
CA LYS A 229 16.04 -4.54 12.99
C LYS A 229 15.33 -5.53 12.07
N TYR A 230 15.60 -6.82 12.20
CA TYR A 230 14.90 -7.87 11.48
C TYR A 230 13.40 -7.80 11.74
N ALA A 231 12.98 -7.72 12.99
CA ALA A 231 11.57 -7.65 13.37
C ALA A 231 10.86 -6.43 12.74
N HIS A 232 11.51 -5.28 12.75
CA HIS A 232 10.93 -4.05 12.20
C HIS A 232 11.00 -3.98 10.67
N VAL A 233 12.17 -4.16 10.07
CA VAL A 233 12.40 -3.92 8.64
C VAL A 233 11.91 -5.08 7.76
N VAL A 234 12.09 -6.32 8.23
CA VAL A 234 11.81 -7.52 7.43
C VAL A 234 10.46 -8.12 7.77
N ILE A 235 10.15 -8.31 9.04
CA ILE A 235 8.85 -8.85 9.46
C ILE A 235 7.76 -7.77 9.46
N GLY A 236 8.12 -6.51 9.60
CA GLY A 236 7.17 -5.40 9.54
C GLY A 236 6.45 -5.12 10.86
N ARG A 237 7.12 -5.31 11.99
CA ARG A 237 6.63 -4.87 13.29
C ARG A 237 6.69 -3.35 13.39
N TRP A 238 5.64 -2.73 13.91
CA TRP A 238 5.66 -1.30 14.21
C TRP A 238 6.72 -0.98 15.26
N ALA A 239 7.47 0.13 15.05
CA ALA A 239 8.51 0.56 15.97
C ALA A 239 7.96 1.55 17.00
N ASP A 240 8.42 1.43 18.25
CA ASP A 240 8.18 2.47 19.25
C ASP A 240 9.02 3.70 18.95
N VAL A 241 8.51 4.88 19.33
CA VAL A 241 9.19 6.18 19.10
C VAL A 241 10.59 6.21 19.71
N ALA A 242 10.79 5.54 20.87
CA ALA A 242 12.07 5.43 21.56
C ALA A 242 13.14 4.64 20.77
N GLU A 243 12.74 3.73 19.90
CA GLU A 243 13.64 2.89 19.09
C GLU A 243 14.28 3.65 17.92
N ARG A 244 13.65 4.72 17.42
CA ARG A 244 14.23 5.60 16.39
C ARG A 244 15.37 6.49 16.91
N GLY A 245 15.42 6.75 18.20
CA GLY A 245 16.45 7.56 18.86
C GLY A 245 17.78 6.84 19.12
N GLY A 246 17.94 5.61 18.70
CA GLY A 246 19.08 4.75 18.95
C GLY A 246 20.33 5.01 18.12
N GLY A 247 20.58 6.24 17.73
CA GLY A 247 21.86 6.80 17.34
C GLY A 247 22.55 7.39 18.57
N GLY A 248 23.11 6.54 19.44
CA GLY A 248 24.13 6.90 20.42
C GLY A 248 23.80 7.95 21.46
N ARG A 249 23.18 7.55 22.58
CA ARG A 249 23.52 8.06 23.92
C ARG A 249 23.12 7.01 24.97
N ILE A 250 24.10 6.29 25.47
CA ILE A 250 24.00 5.53 26.70
C ILE A 250 23.73 6.55 27.81
N ARG A 251 22.51 6.57 28.35
CA ARG A 251 22.23 7.28 29.58
C ARG A 251 22.81 6.43 30.73
N HIS A 252 23.95 6.85 31.23
CA HIS A 252 24.43 6.37 32.52
C HIS A 252 23.36 6.70 33.57
N LEU A 253 22.71 5.69 34.09
CA LEU A 253 21.97 5.79 35.31
C LEU A 253 23.01 6.08 36.44
N ARG A 254 23.00 7.31 36.93
CA ARG A 254 23.64 7.62 38.21
C ARG A 254 22.71 7.15 39.34
N LYS A 255 23.35 6.51 40.29
CA LYS A 255 22.85 5.96 41.53
C LYS A 255 21.91 6.89 42.31
#